data_fe51e17264bdda9d07503ee89df1a066
#
_entry.id   fe51e17264bdda9d07503ee89df1a066
#
_cell.length_a   1.000
_cell.length_b   1.000
_cell.length_c   1.000
_cell.angle_alpha   90.00
_cell.angle_beta   90.00
_cell.angle_gamma   90.00
#
_symmetry.space_group_name_H-M   'P 1'
#
loop_
_entity.id
_entity.type
_entity.pdbx_description
1 polymer ?
#
loop_
_entity_poly.entity_id
_entity_poly.type
_entity_poly.pdbx_seq_one_letter_code
_entity_poly.pdbx_strand_id
1 'polypeptide(L)'
;MPRALVVIDIQNDYFPGGALPLWQAEDTEARILDAIGRAQAAGDRVILVRHLAPAGSGLFAEDSAGSEIRAGILAAASDAPVVIKRFADSFQDTALMDHLDGVQDLLICGMMTQNCVVFTAMSRAADGFGVQVIGDLCTAPI
;
A
#
# COMPACT_ATOMS: atom_id res chain seq x y z
N MET A 1 -10.57 -11.33 15.63
CA MET A 1 -10.14 -9.94 15.84
C MET A 1 -10.24 -9.17 14.56
N PRO A 2 -10.93 -8.03 14.50
CA PRO A 2 -11.04 -7.26 13.25
C PRO A 2 -9.68 -6.74 12.80
N ARG A 3 -9.31 -7.10 11.56
CA ARG A 3 -8.03 -6.73 10.99
C ARG A 3 -8.22 -6.01 9.65
N ALA A 4 -7.22 -5.22 9.27
CA ALA A 4 -7.14 -4.62 7.95
C ALA A 4 -5.76 -4.87 7.35
N LEU A 5 -5.74 -5.30 6.10
CA LEU A 5 -4.52 -5.38 5.29
C LEU A 5 -4.41 -4.07 4.51
N VAL A 6 -3.40 -3.28 4.83
CA VAL A 6 -3.14 -2.00 4.17
C VAL A 6 -2.02 -2.22 3.17
N VAL A 7 -2.34 -2.09 1.88
CA VAL A 7 -1.43 -2.36 0.77
C VAL A 7 -0.95 -1.02 0.22
N ILE A 8 0.33 -0.71 0.42
CA ILE A 8 0.88 0.61 0.17
C ILE A 8 1.67 0.66 -1.13
N ASP A 9 1.28 1.55 -2.02
CA ASP A 9 2.04 2.01 -3.18
C ASP A 9 2.49 0.89 -4.15
N ILE A 10 1.61 -0.05 -4.46
CA ILE A 10 1.89 -1.05 -5.49
C ILE A 10 1.52 -0.44 -6.84
N GLN A 11 2.38 0.47 -7.30
CA GLN A 11 2.15 1.33 -8.45
C GLN A 11 3.17 1.06 -9.55
N ASN A 12 2.79 1.34 -10.79
CA ASN A 12 3.58 0.97 -11.96
C ASN A 12 5.00 1.50 -11.97
N ASP A 13 5.24 2.68 -11.39
CA ASP A 13 6.59 3.27 -11.35
C ASP A 13 7.63 2.42 -10.58
N TYR A 14 7.18 1.55 -9.68
CA TYR A 14 8.07 0.66 -8.93
C TYR A 14 8.37 -0.68 -9.63
N PHE A 15 7.88 -0.84 -10.84
CA PHE A 15 8.00 -2.10 -11.59
C PHE A 15 8.86 -1.90 -12.84
N PRO A 16 9.30 -2.98 -13.49
CA PRO A 16 10.11 -2.86 -14.70
C PRO A 16 9.45 -1.94 -15.74
N GLY A 17 10.21 -1.01 -16.27
CA GLY A 17 9.71 0.02 -17.19
C GLY A 17 9.23 1.29 -16.52
N GLY A 18 9.09 1.30 -15.21
CA GLY A 18 8.69 2.49 -14.44
C GLY A 18 9.86 3.38 -14.06
N ALA A 19 9.57 4.46 -13.36
CA ALA A 19 10.57 5.48 -13.00
C ALA A 19 11.60 5.00 -11.98
N LEU A 20 11.21 4.07 -11.09
CA LEU A 20 12.09 3.55 -10.03
C LEU A 20 11.80 2.07 -9.78
N PRO A 21 12.25 1.17 -10.66
CA PRO A 21 12.01 -0.26 -10.46
C PRO A 21 12.67 -0.76 -9.18
N LEU A 22 11.91 -1.51 -8.38
CA LEU A 22 12.39 -2.05 -7.12
C LEU A 22 12.88 -3.49 -7.28
N TRP A 23 13.67 -3.93 -6.31
CA TRP A 23 14.18 -5.31 -6.28
C TRP A 23 13.03 -6.30 -6.11
N GLN A 24 12.96 -7.29 -6.99
CA GLN A 24 11.93 -8.34 -6.99
C GLN A 24 10.49 -7.80 -6.82
N ALA A 25 10.19 -6.70 -7.49
CA ALA A 25 8.87 -6.07 -7.36
C ALA A 25 7.75 -7.00 -7.81
N GLU A 26 7.94 -7.73 -8.92
CA GLU A 26 6.92 -8.65 -9.44
C GLU A 26 6.70 -9.85 -8.53
N ASP A 27 7.77 -10.40 -7.94
CA ASP A 27 7.64 -11.49 -6.96
C ASP A 27 6.90 -11.01 -5.71
N THR A 28 7.19 -9.80 -5.26
CA THR A 28 6.50 -9.19 -4.13
C THR A 28 5.02 -8.97 -4.44
N GLU A 29 4.71 -8.47 -5.62
CA GLU A 29 3.32 -8.32 -6.07
C GLU A 29 2.57 -9.66 -6.03
N ALA A 30 3.19 -10.72 -6.51
CA ALA A 30 2.56 -12.05 -6.50
C ALA A 30 2.23 -12.50 -5.07
N ARG A 31 3.13 -12.27 -4.12
CA ARG A 31 2.90 -12.59 -2.72
C ARG A 31 1.79 -11.71 -2.11
N ILE A 32 1.73 -10.44 -2.49
CA ILE A 32 0.68 -9.53 -2.04
C ILE A 32 -0.68 -9.98 -2.59
N LEU A 33 -0.74 -10.40 -3.85
CA LEU A 33 -1.98 -10.93 -4.44
C LEU A 33 -2.50 -12.13 -3.66
N ASP A 34 -1.61 -13.06 -3.27
CA ASP A 34 -1.98 -14.19 -2.42
C ASP A 34 -2.49 -13.70 -1.05
N ALA A 35 -1.81 -12.74 -0.45
CA ALA A 35 -2.22 -12.19 0.84
C ALA A 35 -3.58 -11.49 0.78
N ILE A 36 -3.88 -10.77 -0.29
CA ILE A 36 -5.20 -10.17 -0.51
C ILE A 36 -6.29 -11.24 -0.53
N GLY A 37 -6.07 -12.32 -1.26
CA GLY A 37 -7.02 -13.44 -1.31
C GLY A 37 -7.26 -14.06 0.07
N ARG A 38 -6.18 -14.25 0.84
CA ARG A 38 -6.28 -14.79 2.21
C ARG A 38 -7.01 -13.84 3.15
N ALA A 39 -6.74 -12.54 3.05
CA ALA A 39 -7.41 -11.54 3.86
C ALA A 39 -8.92 -11.52 3.59
N GLN A 40 -9.29 -11.54 2.33
CA GLN A 40 -10.70 -11.60 1.92
C GLN A 40 -11.40 -12.87 2.43
N ALA A 41 -10.74 -14.01 2.31
CA ALA A 41 -11.28 -15.28 2.79
C ALA A 41 -11.45 -15.28 4.31
N ALA A 42 -10.61 -14.57 5.04
CA ALA A 42 -10.69 -14.44 6.49
C ALA A 42 -11.68 -13.39 6.96
N GLY A 43 -12.26 -12.61 6.05
CA GLY A 43 -13.16 -11.51 6.39
C GLY A 43 -12.44 -10.24 6.82
N ASP A 44 -11.14 -10.13 6.59
CA ASP A 44 -10.37 -8.93 6.88
C ASP A 44 -10.69 -7.83 5.85
N ARG A 45 -10.56 -6.58 6.26
CA ARG A 45 -10.63 -5.47 5.31
C ARG A 45 -9.35 -5.40 4.50
N VAL A 46 -9.47 -5.00 3.23
CA VAL A 46 -8.33 -4.69 2.38
C VAL A 46 -8.46 -3.23 1.98
N ILE A 47 -7.40 -2.46 2.17
CA ILE A 47 -7.36 -1.04 1.82
C ILE A 47 -6.13 -0.82 0.96
N LEU A 48 -6.33 -0.20 -0.21
CA LEU A 48 -5.26 0.14 -1.12
C LEU A 48 -4.86 1.59 -0.91
N VAL A 49 -3.55 1.85 -0.91
CA VAL A 49 -3.02 3.20 -0.79
C VAL A 49 -2.25 3.54 -2.05
N ARG A 50 -2.53 4.71 -2.61
CA ARG A 50 -1.90 5.23 -3.82
C ARG A 50 -1.24 6.57 -3.54
N HIS A 51 0.05 6.66 -3.83
CA HIS A 51 0.80 7.91 -3.71
C HIS A 51 0.69 8.72 -4.99
N LEU A 52 0.40 10.00 -4.89
CA LEU A 52 0.40 10.92 -6.01
C LEU A 52 1.34 12.09 -5.74
N ALA A 53 2.16 12.42 -6.74
CA ALA A 53 3.00 13.62 -6.76
C ALA A 53 2.44 14.59 -7.80
N PRO A 54 2.82 15.87 -7.74
CA PRO A 54 2.34 16.85 -8.74
C PRO A 54 2.64 16.42 -10.17
N ALA A 55 1.81 16.86 -11.10
CA ALA A 55 2.01 16.63 -12.53
C ALA A 55 3.42 17.09 -12.94
N GLY A 56 4.08 16.28 -13.77
CA GLY A 56 5.45 16.56 -14.22
C GLY A 56 6.54 16.08 -13.28
N SER A 57 6.19 15.49 -12.11
CA SER A 57 7.16 14.87 -11.20
C SER A 57 7.76 13.62 -11.84
N GLY A 58 8.96 13.23 -11.39
CA GLY A 58 9.65 12.06 -11.93
C GLY A 58 9.10 10.73 -11.41
N LEU A 59 8.41 10.74 -10.26
CA LEU A 59 7.87 9.54 -9.63
C LEU A 59 6.41 9.80 -9.24
N PHE A 60 5.53 8.90 -9.61
CA PHE A 60 4.10 8.95 -9.26
C PHE A 60 3.40 10.24 -9.65
N ALA A 61 3.82 10.86 -10.77
CA ALA A 61 3.14 12.06 -11.26
C ALA A 61 1.65 11.76 -11.48
N GLU A 62 0.78 12.62 -10.98
CA GLU A 62 -0.67 12.37 -10.99
C GLU A 62 -1.27 12.24 -12.39
N ASP A 63 -0.57 12.74 -13.41
CA ASP A 63 -0.98 12.65 -14.81
C ASP A 63 -0.31 11.50 -15.58
N SER A 64 0.36 10.57 -14.88
CA SER A 64 1.14 9.50 -15.50
C SER A 64 0.54 8.12 -15.28
N ALA A 65 0.78 7.23 -16.24
CA ALA A 65 0.47 5.80 -16.08
C ALA A 65 1.31 5.16 -14.96
N GLY A 66 2.51 5.69 -14.68
CA GLY A 66 3.37 5.22 -13.61
C GLY A 66 2.76 5.36 -12.23
N SER A 67 1.86 6.34 -12.04
CA SER A 67 1.18 6.54 -10.75
C SER A 67 0.04 5.56 -10.52
N GLU A 68 -0.40 4.84 -11.53
CA GLU A 68 -1.54 3.94 -11.39
C GLU A 68 -1.16 2.70 -10.58
N ILE A 69 -2.11 2.24 -9.75
CA ILE A 69 -1.97 0.96 -9.06
C ILE A 69 -1.93 -0.16 -10.09
N ARG A 70 -1.11 -1.17 -9.84
CA ARG A 70 -1.01 -2.35 -10.71
C ARG A 70 -2.40 -2.93 -10.98
N ALA A 71 -2.66 -3.20 -12.25
CA ALA A 71 -3.98 -3.69 -12.68
C ALA A 71 -4.40 -4.98 -11.97
N GLY A 72 -3.47 -5.89 -11.71
CA GLY A 72 -3.74 -7.14 -10.99
C GLY A 72 -4.17 -6.90 -9.54
N ILE A 73 -3.60 -5.91 -8.89
CA ILE A 73 -3.98 -5.53 -7.52
C ILE A 73 -5.40 -4.96 -7.51
N LEU A 74 -5.71 -4.05 -8.43
CA LEU A 74 -7.06 -3.49 -8.53
C LEU A 74 -8.10 -4.57 -8.81
N ALA A 75 -7.78 -5.52 -9.68
CA ALA A 75 -8.69 -6.62 -10.00
C ALA A 75 -8.92 -7.56 -8.81
N ALA A 76 -7.86 -7.88 -8.06
CA ALA A 76 -7.94 -8.77 -6.90
C ALA A 76 -8.69 -8.13 -5.74
N ALA A 77 -8.60 -6.82 -5.58
CA ALA A 77 -9.21 -6.06 -4.49
C ALA A 77 -10.22 -5.04 -5.04
N SER A 78 -11.11 -5.49 -5.93
CA SER A 78 -12.03 -4.60 -6.66
C SER A 78 -12.99 -3.83 -5.75
N ASP A 79 -13.31 -4.37 -4.59
CA ASP A 79 -14.21 -3.73 -3.62
C ASP A 79 -13.46 -2.89 -2.57
N ALA A 80 -12.12 -2.89 -2.61
CA ALA A 80 -11.32 -2.18 -1.61
C ALA A 80 -11.36 -0.67 -1.86
N PRO A 81 -11.46 0.14 -0.81
CA PRO A 81 -11.27 1.58 -0.96
C PRO A 81 -9.82 1.87 -1.36
N VAL A 82 -9.65 2.94 -2.14
CA VAL A 82 -8.35 3.45 -2.51
C VAL A 82 -8.13 4.78 -1.79
N VAL A 83 -7.12 4.83 -0.94
CA VAL A 83 -6.75 6.03 -0.20
C VAL A 83 -5.64 6.73 -0.97
N ILE A 84 -5.84 8.00 -1.29
CA ILE A 84 -4.84 8.83 -1.97
C ILE A 84 -4.01 9.55 -0.92
N LYS A 85 -2.69 9.44 -1.03
CA LYS A 85 -1.77 10.16 -0.16
C LYS A 85 -0.75 10.97 -0.95
N ARG A 86 -0.19 11.96 -0.29
CA ARG A 86 0.85 12.83 -0.87
C ARG A 86 2.10 12.91 0.02
N PHE A 87 2.12 12.16 1.11
CA PHE A 87 3.23 12.08 2.07
C PHE A 87 3.58 10.61 2.30
N ALA A 88 4.73 10.36 2.90
CA ALA A 88 5.15 8.98 3.18
C ALA A 88 4.19 8.27 4.13
N ASP A 89 3.72 8.96 5.17
CA ASP A 89 2.75 8.42 6.12
C ASP A 89 1.36 8.36 5.47
N SER A 90 0.80 7.17 5.36
CA SER A 90 -0.52 6.95 4.73
C SER A 90 -1.68 7.56 5.53
N PHE A 91 -1.45 7.94 6.79
CA PHE A 91 -2.46 8.61 7.60
C PHE A 91 -2.47 10.13 7.41
N GLN A 92 -1.35 10.71 6.98
CA GLN A 92 -1.19 12.17 6.93
C GLN A 92 -2.03 12.77 5.82
N ASP A 93 -2.99 13.61 6.21
CA ASP A 93 -3.90 14.32 5.30
C ASP A 93 -4.63 13.35 4.34
N THR A 94 -5.07 12.22 4.87
CA THR A 94 -5.82 11.21 4.09
C THR A 94 -7.08 10.76 4.80
N ALA A 95 -7.91 10.01 4.09
CA ALA A 95 -9.11 9.40 4.63
C ALA A 95 -8.85 8.00 5.21
N LEU A 96 -7.59 7.57 5.38
CA LEU A 96 -7.31 6.18 5.83
C LEU A 96 -8.04 5.85 7.13
N MET A 97 -7.98 6.74 8.12
CA MET A 97 -8.61 6.48 9.42
C MET A 97 -10.10 6.21 9.30
N ASP A 98 -10.79 6.84 8.33
CA ASP A 98 -12.22 6.67 8.12
C ASP A 98 -12.57 5.24 7.70
N HIS A 99 -11.63 4.51 7.12
CA HIS A 99 -11.82 3.12 6.69
C HIS A 99 -11.46 2.09 7.76
N LEU A 100 -11.01 2.54 8.93
CA LEU A 100 -10.51 1.67 10.00
C LEU A 100 -11.44 1.55 11.20
N ASP A 101 -12.69 2.01 11.07
CA ASP A 101 -13.64 1.91 12.16
C ASP A 101 -13.87 0.46 12.58
N GLY A 102 -13.70 0.19 13.87
CA GLY A 102 -13.82 -1.16 14.42
C GLY A 102 -12.61 -2.07 14.21
N VAL A 103 -11.59 -1.61 13.48
CA VAL A 103 -10.36 -2.38 13.27
C VAL A 103 -9.48 -2.31 14.51
N GLN A 104 -8.87 -3.44 14.90
CA GLN A 104 -7.94 -3.51 16.02
C GLN A 104 -6.50 -3.71 15.56
N ASP A 105 -6.30 -4.49 14.50
CA ASP A 105 -4.96 -4.83 14.03
C ASP A 105 -4.76 -4.38 12.59
N LEU A 106 -3.61 -3.76 12.31
CA LEU A 106 -3.18 -3.39 10.97
C LEU A 106 -2.06 -4.31 10.52
N LEU A 107 -2.25 -4.94 9.38
CA LEU A 107 -1.21 -5.67 8.67
C LEU A 107 -0.76 -4.76 7.53
N ILE A 108 0.49 -4.33 7.55
CA ILE A 108 1.01 -3.35 6.60
C ILE A 108 1.98 -4.03 5.65
N CYS A 109 1.78 -3.83 4.36
CA CYS A 109 2.66 -4.33 3.30
C CYS A 109 2.80 -3.29 2.20
N GLY A 110 3.73 -3.53 1.30
CA GLY A 110 3.90 -2.70 0.12
C GLY A 110 5.30 -2.15 -0.06
N MET A 111 5.39 -0.95 -0.59
CA MET A 111 6.65 -0.36 -1.06
C MET A 111 6.72 1.12 -0.69
N MET A 112 7.89 1.71 -0.44
CA MET A 112 9.15 1.00 -0.15
C MET A 112 9.25 0.71 1.34
N THR A 113 9.90 -0.39 1.67
CA THR A 113 10.01 -0.84 3.07
C THR A 113 10.50 0.25 4.01
N GLN A 114 11.59 0.95 3.65
CA GLN A 114 12.24 1.96 4.52
C GLN A 114 11.54 3.32 4.47
N ASN A 115 10.51 3.50 3.68
CA ASN A 115 9.84 4.79 3.50
C ASN A 115 8.35 4.69 3.80
N CYS A 116 7.50 4.65 2.79
CA CYS A 116 6.04 4.70 2.98
C CYS A 116 5.51 3.61 3.90
N VAL A 117 6.09 2.42 3.86
CA VAL A 117 5.71 1.32 4.74
C VAL A 117 6.03 1.64 6.20
N VAL A 118 7.30 1.96 6.50
CA VAL A 118 7.73 2.18 7.88
C VAL A 118 7.15 3.46 8.46
N PHE A 119 7.05 4.54 7.67
CA PHE A 119 6.46 5.79 8.17
C PHE A 119 4.98 5.63 8.50
N THR A 120 4.25 4.81 7.75
CA THR A 120 2.87 4.49 8.10
C THR A 120 2.80 3.67 9.38
N ALA A 121 3.65 2.65 9.51
CA ALA A 121 3.68 1.79 10.69
C ALA A 121 4.06 2.55 11.97
N MET A 122 4.90 3.56 11.86
CA MET A 122 5.37 4.38 12.98
C MET A 122 4.51 5.60 13.25
N SER A 123 3.51 5.87 12.43
CA SER A 123 2.66 7.06 12.59
C SER A 123 2.01 7.09 13.97
N ARG A 124 1.91 8.27 14.57
CA ARG A 124 1.14 8.44 15.79
C ARG A 124 -0.31 8.04 15.61
N ALA A 125 -0.84 8.22 14.42
CA ALA A 125 -2.20 7.81 14.11
C ALA A 125 -2.39 6.29 14.24
N ALA A 126 -1.32 5.50 14.12
CA ALA A 126 -1.35 4.05 14.26
C ALA A 126 -1.23 3.56 15.71
N ASP A 127 -1.00 4.46 16.68
CA ASP A 127 -0.74 4.07 18.08
C ASP A 127 -1.87 3.28 18.72
N GLY A 128 -3.10 3.48 18.28
CA GLY A 128 -4.27 2.78 18.82
C GLY A 128 -4.48 1.38 18.24
N PHE A 129 -3.64 0.94 17.30
CA PHE A 129 -3.77 -0.37 16.64
C PHE A 129 -2.63 -1.30 17.02
N GLY A 130 -2.88 -2.61 16.94
CA GLY A 130 -1.80 -3.59 16.89
C GLY A 130 -1.21 -3.58 15.49
N VAL A 131 0.02 -3.08 15.32
CA VAL A 131 0.63 -2.92 14.00
C VAL A 131 1.65 -4.01 13.72
N GLN A 132 1.55 -4.65 12.56
CA GLN A 132 2.53 -5.59 12.06
C GLN A 132 2.92 -5.22 10.64
N VAL A 133 4.21 -5.13 10.37
CA VAL A 133 4.73 -5.02 9.00
C VAL A 133 5.11 -6.42 8.53
N ILE A 134 4.57 -6.83 7.39
CA ILE A 134 4.84 -8.16 6.85
C ILE A 134 5.99 -8.03 5.86
N GLY A 135 7.21 -8.34 6.33
CA GLY A 135 8.43 -8.11 5.56
C GLY A 135 8.46 -8.81 4.21
N ASP A 136 7.93 -10.03 4.13
CA ASP A 136 7.90 -10.78 2.87
C ASP A 136 6.97 -10.15 1.82
N LEU A 137 6.13 -9.24 2.22
CA LEU A 137 5.22 -8.50 1.34
C LEU A 137 5.70 -7.07 1.09
N CYS A 138 6.97 -6.80 1.33
CA CYS A 138 7.58 -5.48 1.14
C CYS A 138 8.83 -5.60 0.30
N THR A 139 9.18 -4.52 -0.40
CA THR A 139 10.47 -4.44 -1.11
C THR A 139 10.95 -3.00 -1.20
N ALA A 140 12.18 -2.84 -1.69
CA ALA A 140 12.90 -1.59 -1.79
C ALA A 140 13.87 -1.69 -2.99
N PRO A 141 14.65 -0.65 -3.32
CA PRO A 141 15.56 -0.71 -4.47
C PRO A 141 16.60 -1.83 -4.42
N ILE A 142 17.04 -2.21 -3.23
CA ILE A 142 17.97 -3.33 -3.03
C ILE A 142 17.65 -4.08 -1.75
#